data_933ec37777095a8df3048734e2f1235e
#
_entry.id   933ec37777095a8df3048734e2f1235e
#
_cell.length_a   1.000
_cell.length_b   1.000
_cell.length_c   1.000
_cell.angle_alpha   90.00
_cell.angle_beta   90.00
_cell.angle_gamma   90.00
#
_symmetry.space_group_name_H-M   'P 1'
#
loop_
_entity.id
_entity.type
_entity.pdbx_description
1 polymer ?
#
loop_
_entity_poly.entity_id
_entity_poly.type
_entity_poly.pdbx_seq_one_letter_code
_entity_poly.pdbx_strand_id
1 'polypeptide(L)'
;AEDSTTYPGVTRPVDEGGLGFDYKWDLGWMHDTLEFCQTQPDLRPRDRGKLLWSMHYFANERYLLPLSHDEVVHGKASIVQKMWGADEKDKYAQARTMYLYMFAHPGKKLNFMGNELGQLYEWNEAGTLDGALAERPFHLFFHSLCRTYRDNPALHCDYAPDSFSWADSRADAPSLIGMVRRGHGETLLALCNFGSDPAVYDGPLGDAPSLLLHTDLIEFGGDTEEGELNTELPLILPPYSGMLLRIE
;
A
#
# COMPACT_ATOMS: atom_id res chain seq x y z
N ALA A 1 -17.31 11.48 0.56
CA ALA A 1 -17.15 12.72 -0.21
C ALA A 1 -15.87 12.70 -1.01
N GLU A 2 -15.97 12.98 -2.31
CA GLU A 2 -14.82 13.33 -3.14
C GLU A 2 -14.61 14.84 -3.03
N ASP A 3 -13.57 15.25 -2.32
CA ASP A 3 -13.34 16.67 -2.02
C ASP A 3 -11.85 16.93 -1.83
N SER A 4 -11.30 17.85 -2.63
CA SER A 4 -9.91 18.28 -2.58
C SER A 4 -9.69 19.50 -1.67
N THR A 5 -10.74 20.03 -1.05
CA THR A 5 -10.62 21.22 -0.21
C THR A 5 -9.96 20.91 1.13
N THR A 6 -9.34 21.93 1.72
CA THR A 6 -8.79 21.87 3.08
C THR A 6 -9.85 22.21 4.15
N TYR A 7 -11.13 22.30 3.76
CA TYR A 7 -12.23 22.57 4.70
C TYR A 7 -12.29 21.45 5.76
N PRO A 8 -12.19 21.78 7.04
CA PRO A 8 -12.22 20.78 8.10
C PRO A 8 -13.66 20.42 8.46
N GLY A 9 -13.89 19.13 8.79
CA GLY A 9 -15.18 18.67 9.26
C GLY A 9 -16.11 18.14 8.17
N VAL A 10 -15.56 17.69 7.03
CA VAL A 10 -16.35 16.98 6.01
C VAL A 10 -16.98 15.72 6.61
N THR A 11 -16.25 15.00 7.45
CA THR A 11 -16.73 13.76 8.09
C THR A 11 -17.21 13.98 9.54
N ARG A 12 -17.20 15.22 10.04
CA ARG A 12 -17.76 15.56 11.34
C ARG A 12 -19.29 15.51 11.28
N PRO A 13 -19.97 15.04 12.33
CA PRO A 13 -21.44 15.07 12.44
C PRO A 13 -22.03 16.47 12.22
N VAL A 14 -23.24 16.53 11.63
CA VAL A 14 -23.91 17.81 11.32
C VAL A 14 -24.24 18.60 12.58
N ASP A 15 -24.65 17.92 13.65
CA ASP A 15 -24.93 18.53 14.96
C ASP A 15 -23.67 19.08 15.67
N GLU A 16 -22.50 18.65 15.23
CA GLU A 16 -21.20 19.19 15.66
C GLU A 16 -20.63 20.26 14.67
N GLY A 17 -21.44 20.68 13.70
CA GLY A 17 -21.06 21.71 12.71
C GLY A 17 -20.27 21.19 11.52
N GLY A 18 -20.30 19.88 11.27
CA GLY A 18 -19.69 19.25 10.09
C GLY A 18 -20.66 19.06 8.94
N LEU A 19 -20.21 18.39 7.87
CA LEU A 19 -21.04 18.06 6.70
C LEU A 19 -21.72 16.68 6.80
N GLY A 20 -21.32 15.83 7.73
CA GLY A 20 -21.96 14.56 8.04
C GLY A 20 -21.66 13.43 7.05
N PHE A 21 -20.61 13.52 6.24
CA PHE A 21 -20.18 12.38 5.41
C PHE A 21 -19.49 11.31 6.26
N ASP A 22 -19.65 10.05 5.88
CA ASP A 22 -18.99 8.95 6.58
C ASP A 22 -17.48 8.94 6.33
N TYR A 23 -17.06 9.22 5.09
CA TYR A 23 -15.66 9.25 4.67
C TYR A 23 -15.40 10.38 3.68
N LYS A 24 -14.15 10.84 3.66
CA LYS A 24 -13.59 11.76 2.67
C LYS A 24 -12.49 11.04 1.88
N TRP A 25 -12.45 11.22 0.56
CA TRP A 25 -11.34 10.70 -0.25
C TRP A 25 -10.05 11.43 0.12
N ASP A 26 -8.99 10.67 0.36
CA ASP A 26 -7.66 11.23 0.58
C ASP A 26 -6.93 11.42 -0.76
N LEU A 27 -7.30 12.48 -1.47
CA LEU A 27 -6.67 12.82 -2.75
C LEU A 27 -5.20 13.21 -2.58
N GLY A 28 -4.82 13.77 -1.43
CA GLY A 28 -3.42 14.07 -1.10
C GLY A 28 -2.59 12.80 -1.05
N TRP A 29 -3.02 11.80 -0.28
CA TRP A 29 -2.37 10.49 -0.24
C TRP A 29 -2.25 9.86 -1.63
N MET A 30 -3.31 9.90 -2.43
CA MET A 30 -3.35 9.31 -3.76
C MET A 30 -2.32 9.96 -4.69
N HIS A 31 -2.33 11.31 -4.79
CA HIS A 31 -1.39 12.04 -5.63
C HIS A 31 0.06 11.80 -5.20
N ASP A 32 0.37 11.95 -3.91
CA ASP A 32 1.70 11.77 -3.37
C ASP A 32 2.22 10.36 -3.58
N THR A 33 1.38 9.35 -3.38
CA THR A 33 1.76 7.93 -3.56
C THR A 33 2.04 7.60 -5.02
N LEU A 34 1.16 8.03 -5.94
CA LEU A 34 1.36 7.76 -7.37
C LEU A 34 2.54 8.54 -7.94
N GLU A 35 2.75 9.79 -7.56
CA GLU A 35 3.91 10.57 -7.95
C GLU A 35 5.21 9.95 -7.45
N PHE A 36 5.23 9.48 -6.20
CA PHE A 36 6.37 8.75 -5.65
C PHE A 36 6.68 7.48 -6.45
N CYS A 37 5.67 6.69 -6.81
CA CYS A 37 5.85 5.46 -7.60
C CYS A 37 6.35 5.74 -9.04
N GLN A 38 6.02 6.90 -9.60
CA GLN A 38 6.51 7.36 -10.90
C GLN A 38 7.94 7.92 -10.85
N THR A 39 8.45 8.23 -9.64
CA THR A 39 9.80 8.74 -9.46
C THR A 39 10.83 7.63 -9.67
N GLN A 40 11.95 7.97 -10.32
CA GLN A 40 13.11 7.09 -10.47
C GLN A 40 13.58 6.58 -9.09
N PRO A 41 13.84 5.28 -8.92
CA PRO A 41 14.16 4.69 -7.61
C PRO A 41 15.28 5.37 -6.85
N ASP A 42 16.35 5.79 -7.53
CA ASP A 42 17.50 6.49 -6.93
C ASP A 42 17.12 7.87 -6.33
N LEU A 43 16.01 8.45 -6.78
CA LEU A 43 15.52 9.74 -6.31
C LEU A 43 14.46 9.59 -5.19
N ARG A 44 13.85 8.42 -5.06
CA ARG A 44 12.81 8.13 -4.04
C ARG A 44 13.23 8.44 -2.60
N PRO A 45 14.50 8.25 -2.17
CA PRO A 45 14.93 8.65 -0.84
C PRO A 45 14.67 10.13 -0.51
N ARG A 46 14.75 11.02 -1.51
CA ARG A 46 14.47 12.46 -1.36
C ARG A 46 12.98 12.74 -1.25
N ASP A 47 12.17 11.92 -1.90
CA ASP A 47 10.72 12.05 -2.01
C ASP A 47 9.96 11.20 -0.96
N ARG A 48 10.70 10.53 -0.07
CA ARG A 48 10.13 9.68 1.00
C ARG A 48 9.01 10.36 1.79
N GLY A 49 9.15 11.67 1.99
CA GLY A 49 8.14 12.48 2.68
C GLY A 49 6.74 12.36 2.10
N LYS A 50 6.60 12.12 0.78
CA LYS A 50 5.30 11.92 0.13
C LYS A 50 4.52 10.75 0.71
N LEU A 51 5.19 9.63 1.00
CA LEU A 51 4.55 8.46 1.61
C LEU A 51 4.22 8.65 3.10
N LEU A 52 4.87 9.59 3.78
CA LEU A 52 4.70 9.80 5.22
C LEU A 52 3.73 10.95 5.52
N TRP A 53 3.51 11.87 4.59
CA TRP A 53 2.84 13.15 4.84
C TRP A 53 1.38 13.02 5.21
N SER A 54 0.66 12.06 4.64
CA SER A 54 -0.77 11.83 4.91
C SER A 54 -1.07 11.65 6.42
N MET A 55 -0.15 11.03 7.17
CA MET A 55 -0.34 10.82 8.60
C MET A 55 -0.28 12.10 9.44
N HIS A 56 0.23 13.21 8.91
CA HIS A 56 0.22 14.50 9.60
C HIS A 56 -1.19 15.12 9.70
N TYR A 57 -2.07 14.80 8.75
CA TYR A 57 -3.44 15.31 8.74
C TYR A 57 -4.50 14.21 8.91
N PHE A 58 -4.10 12.96 8.98
CA PHE A 58 -5.00 11.80 9.01
C PHE A 58 -6.06 11.87 10.11
N ALA A 59 -5.72 12.44 11.28
CA ALA A 59 -6.66 12.60 12.39
C ALA A 59 -7.77 13.64 12.16
N ASN A 60 -7.69 14.47 11.09
CA ASN A 60 -8.63 15.55 10.85
C ASN A 60 -9.97 15.06 10.27
N GLU A 61 -9.95 13.95 9.54
CA GLU A 61 -11.12 13.40 8.85
C GLU A 61 -11.10 11.86 8.88
N ARG A 62 -12.20 11.25 8.52
CA ARG A 62 -12.26 9.82 8.24
C ARG A 62 -11.93 9.60 6.77
N TYR A 63 -10.70 9.11 6.50
CA TYR A 63 -10.22 9.00 5.14
C TYR A 63 -10.48 7.65 4.49
N LEU A 64 -10.69 7.73 3.18
CA LEU A 64 -10.72 6.61 2.25
C LEU A 64 -9.60 6.84 1.23
N LEU A 65 -8.71 5.89 1.06
CA LEU A 65 -7.57 5.91 0.14
C LEU A 65 -8.06 5.53 -1.27
N PRO A 66 -8.18 6.48 -2.21
CA PRO A 66 -8.77 6.19 -3.51
C PRO A 66 -7.71 5.81 -4.54
N LEU A 67 -7.94 4.71 -5.24
CA LEU A 67 -7.44 4.44 -6.59
C LEU A 67 -8.69 4.26 -7.47
N SER A 68 -9.26 5.39 -7.89
CA SER A 68 -10.55 5.45 -8.57
C SER A 68 -10.43 5.30 -10.08
N HIS A 69 -11.53 5.47 -10.80
CA HIS A 69 -11.52 5.53 -12.26
C HIS A 69 -10.70 6.71 -12.79
N ASP A 70 -10.68 7.82 -12.06
CA ASP A 70 -9.97 9.03 -12.48
C ASP A 70 -8.47 8.82 -12.67
N GLU A 71 -7.88 7.87 -11.95
CA GLU A 71 -6.46 7.56 -12.07
C GLU A 71 -6.14 6.70 -13.29
N VAL A 72 -7.13 6.07 -13.93
CA VAL A 72 -6.89 5.02 -14.95
C VAL A 72 -7.60 5.27 -16.27
N VAL A 73 -8.02 6.52 -16.56
CA VAL A 73 -8.69 6.94 -17.78
C VAL A 73 -8.03 8.17 -18.41
N HIS A 74 -8.40 8.49 -19.64
CA HIS A 74 -8.07 9.75 -20.32
C HIS A 74 -6.57 10.04 -20.49
N GLY A 75 -5.78 9.04 -20.84
CA GLY A 75 -4.34 9.19 -21.09
C GLY A 75 -3.48 9.17 -19.81
N LYS A 76 -4.05 8.74 -18.69
CA LYS A 76 -3.34 8.68 -17.39
C LYS A 76 -2.62 7.36 -17.14
N ALA A 77 -2.73 6.38 -18.02
CA ALA A 77 -2.24 5.01 -17.90
C ALA A 77 -2.91 4.18 -16.77
N SER A 78 -2.78 2.84 -16.81
CA SER A 78 -3.25 1.98 -15.71
C SER A 78 -2.35 2.11 -14.47
N ILE A 79 -2.78 1.59 -13.31
CA ILE A 79 -1.98 1.64 -12.08
C ILE A 79 -0.60 0.97 -12.27
N VAL A 80 -0.55 -0.21 -12.89
CA VAL A 80 0.73 -0.90 -13.16
C VAL A 80 1.60 -0.10 -14.13
N GLN A 81 1.00 0.50 -15.16
CA GLN A 81 1.72 1.32 -16.14
C GLN A 81 2.37 2.57 -15.53
N LYS A 82 1.80 3.13 -14.46
CA LYS A 82 2.34 4.28 -13.74
C LYS A 82 3.64 3.97 -12.98
N MET A 83 3.91 2.72 -12.69
CA MET A 83 5.15 2.34 -11.99
C MET A 83 6.37 2.69 -12.85
N TRP A 84 7.46 3.11 -12.19
CA TRP A 84 8.68 3.54 -12.88
C TRP A 84 9.30 2.42 -13.73
N GLY A 85 9.92 2.82 -14.84
CA GLY A 85 10.71 1.94 -15.70
C GLY A 85 9.94 1.41 -16.90
N ALA A 86 10.64 0.63 -17.73
CA ALA A 86 10.10 0.02 -18.94
C ALA A 86 9.84 -1.49 -18.78
N ASP A 87 10.50 -2.13 -17.83
CA ASP A 87 10.36 -3.56 -17.58
C ASP A 87 9.03 -3.85 -16.89
N GLU A 88 8.23 -4.75 -17.47
CA GLU A 88 6.92 -5.10 -16.93
C GLU A 88 7.02 -5.85 -15.59
N LYS A 89 8.04 -6.70 -15.42
CA LYS A 89 8.25 -7.43 -14.18
C LYS A 89 8.49 -6.47 -13.02
N ASP A 90 9.37 -5.48 -13.21
CA ASP A 90 9.64 -4.43 -12.23
C ASP A 90 8.39 -3.60 -11.93
N LYS A 91 7.60 -3.27 -12.95
CA LYS A 91 6.33 -2.56 -12.75
C LYS A 91 5.35 -3.34 -11.89
N TYR A 92 5.19 -4.64 -12.14
CA TYR A 92 4.35 -5.50 -11.31
C TYR A 92 4.88 -5.63 -9.88
N ALA A 93 6.20 -5.76 -9.69
CA ALA A 93 6.82 -5.80 -8.37
C ALA A 93 6.55 -4.51 -7.58
N GLN A 94 6.77 -3.34 -8.20
CA GLN A 94 6.46 -2.04 -7.60
C GLN A 94 4.97 -1.89 -7.28
N ALA A 95 4.08 -2.32 -8.18
CA ALA A 95 2.65 -2.26 -7.94
C ALA A 95 2.22 -3.15 -6.76
N ARG A 96 2.76 -4.37 -6.64
CA ARG A 96 2.51 -5.25 -5.48
C ARG A 96 2.95 -4.58 -4.18
N THR A 97 4.13 -3.96 -4.17
CA THR A 97 4.65 -3.25 -2.99
C THR A 97 3.81 -2.03 -2.64
N MET A 98 3.39 -1.25 -3.63
CA MET A 98 2.48 -0.12 -3.43
C MET A 98 1.13 -0.56 -2.86
N TYR A 99 0.56 -1.66 -3.34
CA TYR A 99 -0.70 -2.17 -2.80
C TYR A 99 -0.55 -2.69 -1.36
N LEU A 100 0.56 -3.34 -1.02
CA LEU A 100 0.84 -3.69 0.38
C LEU A 100 0.92 -2.44 1.25
N TYR A 101 1.63 -1.39 0.80
CA TYR A 101 1.69 -0.10 1.48
C TYR A 101 0.28 0.49 1.68
N MET A 102 -0.54 0.54 0.62
CA MET A 102 -1.91 1.03 0.69
C MET A 102 -2.74 0.26 1.72
N PHE A 103 -2.67 -1.07 1.72
CA PHE A 103 -3.48 -1.91 2.60
C PHE A 103 -3.00 -1.87 4.06
N ALA A 104 -1.72 -1.65 4.31
CA ALA A 104 -1.17 -1.45 5.65
C ALA A 104 -1.36 -0.03 6.18
N HIS A 105 -1.44 0.99 5.30
CA HIS A 105 -1.70 2.38 5.70
C HIS A 105 -3.09 2.53 6.32
N PRO A 106 -3.29 3.36 7.38
CA PRO A 106 -4.62 3.66 7.90
C PRO A 106 -5.55 4.28 6.85
N GLY A 107 -6.85 4.08 7.02
CA GLY A 107 -7.90 4.53 6.10
C GLY A 107 -8.55 3.39 5.31
N LYS A 108 -9.79 3.60 4.87
CA LYS A 108 -10.52 2.61 4.06
C LYS A 108 -9.96 2.56 2.65
N LYS A 109 -10.11 1.42 1.97
CA LYS A 109 -9.53 1.19 0.64
C LYS A 109 -10.61 1.32 -0.43
N LEU A 110 -10.33 2.12 -1.45
CA LEU A 110 -11.12 2.15 -2.68
C LEU A 110 -10.22 1.75 -3.83
N ASN A 111 -10.54 0.64 -4.48
CA ASN A 111 -9.84 0.17 -5.66
C ASN A 111 -10.85 0.00 -6.78
N PHE A 112 -10.66 0.73 -7.89
CA PHE A 112 -11.58 0.68 -9.02
C PHE A 112 -11.43 -0.64 -9.79
N MET A 113 -12.54 -1.11 -10.39
CA MET A 113 -12.59 -2.35 -11.15
C MET A 113 -11.51 -2.44 -12.23
N GLY A 114 -10.83 -3.59 -12.31
CA GLY A 114 -9.75 -3.85 -13.26
C GLY A 114 -8.35 -3.56 -12.70
N ASN A 115 -8.22 -2.70 -11.69
CA ASN A 115 -6.94 -2.47 -11.05
C ASN A 115 -6.40 -3.74 -10.37
N GLU A 116 -7.29 -4.55 -9.77
CA GLU A 116 -6.97 -5.83 -9.15
C GLU A 116 -6.49 -6.90 -10.14
N LEU A 117 -6.81 -6.72 -11.42
CA LEU A 117 -6.36 -7.63 -12.48
C LEU A 117 -4.93 -7.30 -12.96
N GLY A 118 -4.41 -6.12 -12.59
CA GLY A 118 -3.10 -5.67 -13.05
C GLY A 118 -3.04 -5.41 -14.56
N GLN A 119 -4.13 -4.93 -15.15
CA GLN A 119 -4.16 -4.63 -16.58
C GLN A 119 -3.14 -3.56 -16.98
N LEU A 120 -2.57 -3.70 -18.18
CA LEU A 120 -1.57 -2.78 -18.74
C LEU A 120 -2.19 -1.71 -19.68
N TYR A 121 -3.48 -1.61 -19.73
CA TYR A 121 -4.22 -0.60 -20.51
C TYR A 121 -5.21 0.13 -19.61
N GLU A 122 -5.57 1.31 -20.02
CA GLU A 122 -6.56 2.12 -19.31
C GLU A 122 -7.94 1.45 -19.32
N TRP A 123 -8.70 1.72 -18.27
CA TRP A 123 -10.09 1.33 -18.24
C TRP A 123 -10.88 2.05 -19.34
N ASN A 124 -11.78 1.33 -20.00
CA ASN A 124 -12.62 1.85 -21.08
C ASN A 124 -14.07 1.47 -20.83
N GLU A 125 -14.93 2.47 -20.73
CA GLU A 125 -16.37 2.30 -20.52
C GLU A 125 -17.08 1.54 -21.63
N ALA A 126 -16.55 1.58 -22.85
CA ALA A 126 -17.09 0.86 -24.02
C ALA A 126 -16.58 -0.58 -24.14
N GLY A 127 -15.65 -0.98 -23.26
CA GLY A 127 -15.01 -2.29 -23.27
C GLY A 127 -15.51 -3.21 -22.16
N THR A 128 -14.91 -4.40 -22.11
CA THR A 128 -15.07 -5.36 -21.01
C THR A 128 -13.71 -5.63 -20.40
N LEU A 129 -13.70 -5.96 -19.10
CA LEU A 129 -12.48 -6.41 -18.46
C LEU A 129 -12.04 -7.76 -19.03
N ASP A 130 -10.71 -7.92 -19.22
CA ASP A 130 -10.16 -9.18 -19.71
C ASP A 130 -10.15 -10.23 -18.59
N GLY A 131 -11.10 -11.16 -18.62
CA GLY A 131 -11.24 -12.24 -17.65
C GLY A 131 -10.01 -13.18 -17.57
N ALA A 132 -9.19 -13.26 -18.64
CA ALA A 132 -7.96 -14.07 -18.60
C ALA A 132 -6.91 -13.50 -17.63
N LEU A 133 -7.00 -12.23 -17.28
CA LEU A 133 -6.10 -11.62 -16.28
C LEU A 133 -6.36 -12.15 -14.86
N ALA A 134 -7.55 -12.70 -14.58
CA ALA A 134 -7.88 -13.28 -13.29
C ALA A 134 -7.05 -14.53 -12.93
N GLU A 135 -6.46 -15.18 -13.92
CA GLU A 135 -5.57 -16.33 -13.70
C GLU A 135 -4.08 -15.94 -13.60
N ARG A 136 -3.76 -14.64 -13.71
CA ARG A 136 -2.39 -14.16 -13.65
C ARG A 136 -1.89 -13.99 -12.23
N PRO A 137 -0.56 -14.11 -12.01
CA PRO A 137 0.09 -13.98 -10.70
C PRO A 137 -0.28 -12.70 -9.94
N PHE A 138 -0.43 -11.57 -10.61
CA PHE A 138 -0.79 -10.31 -9.97
C PHE A 138 -2.17 -10.35 -9.33
N HIS A 139 -3.16 -10.96 -9.99
CA HIS A 139 -4.49 -11.10 -9.41
C HIS A 139 -4.50 -12.09 -8.22
N LEU A 140 -3.69 -13.16 -8.28
CA LEU A 140 -3.49 -14.07 -7.15
C LEU A 140 -2.91 -13.32 -5.95
N PHE A 141 -1.90 -12.47 -6.17
CA PHE A 141 -1.38 -11.58 -5.14
C PHE A 141 -2.49 -10.70 -4.55
N PHE A 142 -3.27 -10.01 -5.41
CA PHE A 142 -4.30 -9.09 -4.95
C PHE A 142 -5.39 -9.81 -4.15
N HIS A 143 -5.79 -11.00 -4.58
CA HIS A 143 -6.71 -11.85 -3.82
C HIS A 143 -6.15 -12.22 -2.43
N SER A 144 -4.87 -12.63 -2.37
CA SER A 144 -4.19 -12.96 -1.11
C SER A 144 -4.08 -11.74 -0.20
N LEU A 145 -3.76 -10.56 -0.74
CA LEU A 145 -3.72 -9.30 -0.02
C LEU A 145 -5.09 -8.93 0.59
N CYS A 146 -6.17 -9.04 -0.20
CA CYS A 146 -7.54 -8.78 0.28
C CYS A 146 -7.94 -9.75 1.38
N ARG A 147 -7.57 -11.03 1.26
CA ARG A 147 -7.83 -12.04 2.28
C ARG A 147 -7.04 -11.72 3.56
N THR A 148 -5.76 -11.42 3.43
CA THR A 148 -4.91 -11.03 4.57
C THR A 148 -5.45 -9.77 5.26
N TYR A 149 -5.88 -8.76 4.51
CA TYR A 149 -6.50 -7.56 5.06
C TYR A 149 -7.76 -7.90 5.85
N ARG A 150 -8.67 -8.69 5.29
CA ARG A 150 -9.93 -9.10 5.95
C ARG A 150 -9.68 -9.89 7.23
N ASP A 151 -8.72 -10.81 7.21
CA ASP A 151 -8.50 -11.80 8.27
C ASP A 151 -7.63 -11.23 9.42
N ASN A 152 -7.09 -10.01 9.30
CA ASN A 152 -6.26 -9.35 10.31
C ASN A 152 -6.88 -8.02 10.77
N PRO A 153 -7.68 -8.03 11.84
CA PRO A 153 -8.45 -6.87 12.30
C PRO A 153 -7.62 -5.64 12.69
N ALA A 154 -6.34 -5.77 13.05
CA ALA A 154 -5.47 -4.62 13.30
C ALA A 154 -5.37 -3.68 12.09
N LEU A 155 -5.49 -4.21 10.87
CA LEU A 155 -5.49 -3.40 9.64
C LEU A 155 -6.76 -2.55 9.49
N HIS A 156 -7.82 -2.84 10.25
CA HIS A 156 -9.08 -2.09 10.25
C HIS A 156 -9.17 -1.03 11.36
N CYS A 157 -8.23 -1.05 12.32
CA CYS A 157 -8.17 -0.10 13.43
C CYS A 157 -7.52 1.20 12.97
N ASP A 158 -8.27 2.05 12.23
CA ASP A 158 -7.69 3.23 11.60
C ASP A 158 -7.57 4.43 12.55
N TYR A 159 -8.51 4.60 13.50
CA TYR A 159 -8.65 5.81 14.31
C TYR A 159 -8.51 5.56 15.82
N ALA A 160 -8.23 4.33 16.23
CA ALA A 160 -7.99 4.05 17.64
C ALA A 160 -6.63 4.62 18.07
N PRO A 161 -6.51 5.15 19.30
CA PRO A 161 -5.22 5.57 19.84
C PRO A 161 -4.19 4.44 19.70
N ASP A 162 -2.97 4.78 19.35
CA ASP A 162 -1.82 3.86 19.20
C ASP A 162 -2.01 2.72 18.15
N SER A 163 -3.09 2.76 17.36
CA SER A 163 -3.32 1.75 16.31
C SER A 163 -2.31 1.80 15.17
N PHE A 164 -1.58 2.89 15.04
CA PHE A 164 -0.57 3.09 14.00
C PHE A 164 0.69 3.75 14.55
N SER A 165 1.83 3.29 14.07
CA SER A 165 3.10 4.02 14.17
C SER A 165 3.99 3.66 12.97
N TRP A 166 4.85 4.58 12.57
CA TRP A 166 5.94 4.23 11.67
C TRP A 166 6.91 3.31 12.40
N ALA A 167 7.36 2.24 11.74
CA ALA A 167 8.46 1.44 12.25
C ALA A 167 9.76 2.21 12.05
N ASP A 168 10.69 2.05 13.01
CA ASP A 168 12.01 2.64 12.90
C ASP A 168 12.73 2.02 11.69
N SER A 169 12.82 2.79 10.62
CA SER A 169 13.69 2.47 9.50
C SER A 169 14.98 3.27 9.69
N ARG A 170 16.11 2.57 9.76
CA ARG A 170 17.41 3.22 9.87
C ARG A 170 17.73 4.10 8.67
N ALA A 171 18.61 5.07 8.88
CA ALA A 171 19.01 6.01 7.84
C ALA A 171 19.74 5.35 6.63
N ASP A 172 20.21 4.11 6.81
CA ASP A 172 20.89 3.31 5.80
C ASP A 172 19.95 2.52 4.85
N ALA A 173 18.64 2.53 5.13
CA ALA A 173 17.61 1.95 4.26
C ALA A 173 16.53 2.99 3.86
N PRO A 174 16.92 4.06 3.15
CA PRO A 174 16.03 5.22 2.92
C PRO A 174 14.82 4.92 2.03
N SER A 175 14.85 3.84 1.25
CA SER A 175 13.74 3.37 0.42
C SER A 175 12.81 2.40 1.14
N LEU A 176 13.15 2.00 2.37
CA LEU A 176 12.33 1.12 3.19
C LEU A 176 11.32 1.95 3.99
N ILE A 177 10.04 1.61 3.86
CA ILE A 177 8.95 2.14 4.66
C ILE A 177 8.42 1.04 5.55
N GLY A 178 8.43 1.27 6.87
CA GLY A 178 7.89 0.36 7.85
C GLY A 178 6.67 0.95 8.56
N MET A 179 5.63 0.14 8.73
CA MET A 179 4.39 0.52 9.41
C MET A 179 4.03 -0.54 10.43
N VAL A 180 3.69 -0.11 11.64
CA VAL A 180 3.16 -0.98 12.69
C VAL A 180 1.67 -0.70 12.84
N ARG A 181 0.86 -1.75 12.77
CA ARG A 181 -0.60 -1.71 12.98
C ARG A 181 -0.94 -2.49 14.24
N ARG A 182 -1.78 -1.91 15.09
CA ARG A 182 -2.19 -2.53 16.37
C ARG A 182 -3.71 -2.48 16.51
N GLY A 183 -4.26 -3.58 16.99
CA GLY A 183 -5.68 -3.65 17.30
C GLY A 183 -6.16 -5.07 17.53
N HIS A 184 -7.22 -5.22 18.27
CA HIS A 184 -7.86 -6.50 18.58
C HIS A 184 -6.91 -7.57 19.16
N GLY A 185 -5.86 -7.15 19.87
CA GLY A 185 -4.89 -8.05 20.49
C GLY A 185 -3.83 -8.59 19.53
N GLU A 186 -3.67 -7.99 18.37
CA GLU A 186 -2.58 -8.31 17.44
C GLU A 186 -1.74 -7.07 17.09
N THR A 187 -0.47 -7.29 16.83
CA THR A 187 0.47 -6.29 16.32
C THR A 187 1.07 -6.79 15.01
N LEU A 188 0.93 -5.99 13.97
CA LEU A 188 1.41 -6.29 12.62
C LEU A 188 2.52 -5.31 12.23
N LEU A 189 3.53 -5.81 11.53
CA LEU A 189 4.60 -5.04 10.92
C LEU A 189 4.54 -5.21 9.41
N ALA A 190 4.30 -4.13 8.69
CA ALA A 190 4.42 -4.08 7.24
C ALA A 190 5.71 -3.37 6.85
N LEU A 191 6.52 -4.01 6.02
CA LEU A 191 7.76 -3.48 5.48
C LEU A 191 7.65 -3.41 3.96
N CYS A 192 7.96 -2.26 3.37
CA CYS A 192 7.88 -2.01 1.93
C CYS A 192 9.21 -1.42 1.44
N ASN A 193 9.95 -2.17 0.66
CA ASN A 193 11.15 -1.71 -0.03
C ASN A 193 10.78 -1.16 -1.40
N PHE A 194 10.83 0.15 -1.56
CA PHE A 194 10.58 0.84 -2.82
C PHE A 194 11.86 1.10 -3.65
N GLY A 195 13.00 0.60 -3.17
CA GLY A 195 14.29 0.75 -3.85
C GLY A 195 14.56 -0.33 -4.89
N SER A 196 15.51 -0.05 -5.79
CA SER A 196 16.05 -1.00 -6.78
C SER A 196 17.12 -1.92 -6.21
N ASP A 197 17.51 -1.74 -4.96
CA ASP A 197 18.48 -2.56 -4.24
C ASP A 197 17.81 -3.27 -3.06
N PRO A 198 18.35 -4.40 -2.59
CA PRO A 198 17.88 -5.04 -1.36
C PRO A 198 17.95 -4.08 -0.16
N ALA A 199 16.94 -4.11 0.69
CA ALA A 199 16.90 -3.33 1.92
C ALA A 199 16.94 -4.23 3.14
N VAL A 200 17.61 -3.76 4.20
CA VAL A 200 17.76 -4.48 5.46
C VAL A 200 16.93 -3.82 6.55
N TYR A 201 16.13 -4.62 7.25
CA TYR A 201 15.43 -4.20 8.45
C TYR A 201 15.98 -4.98 9.65
N ASP A 202 16.37 -4.27 10.69
CA ASP A 202 16.89 -4.81 11.95
C ASP A 202 16.27 -4.14 13.19
N GLY A 203 15.08 -3.54 12.97
CA GLY A 203 14.27 -2.97 14.04
C GLY A 203 13.52 -4.02 14.88
N PRO A 204 12.64 -3.58 15.79
CA PRO A 204 11.86 -4.47 16.65
C PRO A 204 11.01 -5.46 15.86
N LEU A 205 11.04 -6.76 16.24
CA LEU A 205 10.33 -7.84 15.53
C LEU A 205 9.49 -8.73 16.45
N GLY A 206 9.59 -8.59 17.77
CA GLY A 206 8.92 -9.50 18.71
C GLY A 206 9.64 -10.85 18.83
N ASP A 207 9.09 -11.75 19.68
CA ASP A 207 9.76 -13.01 20.03
C ASP A 207 9.42 -14.17 19.07
N ALA A 208 8.27 -14.14 18.42
CA ALA A 208 7.79 -15.20 17.54
C ALA A 208 7.05 -14.64 16.31
N PRO A 209 7.76 -13.95 15.42
CA PRO A 209 7.13 -13.36 14.25
C PRO A 209 6.61 -14.45 13.28
N SER A 210 5.47 -14.20 12.68
CA SER A 210 4.92 -15.06 11.64
C SER A 210 4.60 -14.28 10.37
N LEU A 211 5.02 -14.80 9.24
CA LEU A 211 4.76 -14.18 7.93
C LEU A 211 3.31 -14.37 7.55
N LEU A 212 2.65 -13.29 7.16
CA LEU A 212 1.27 -13.26 6.65
C LEU A 212 1.21 -13.08 5.14
N LEU A 213 2.14 -12.31 4.57
CA LEU A 213 2.22 -12.05 3.14
C LEU A 213 3.63 -11.60 2.76
N HIS A 214 4.14 -12.08 1.62
CA HIS A 214 5.35 -11.56 0.97
C HIS A 214 5.04 -11.26 -0.50
N THR A 215 5.33 -10.04 -0.96
CA THR A 215 4.89 -9.59 -2.30
C THR A 215 5.71 -10.17 -3.44
N ASP A 216 6.90 -10.71 -3.15
CA ASP A 216 7.84 -11.20 -4.16
C ASP A 216 7.84 -12.73 -4.31
N LEU A 217 6.81 -13.41 -3.82
CA LEU A 217 6.67 -14.85 -4.04
C LEU A 217 6.53 -15.18 -5.53
N ILE A 218 7.11 -16.31 -5.94
CA ILE A 218 7.04 -16.84 -7.33
C ILE A 218 5.59 -16.99 -7.78
N GLU A 219 4.70 -17.44 -6.92
CA GLU A 219 3.27 -17.57 -7.23
C GLU A 219 2.60 -16.24 -7.59
N PHE A 220 3.15 -15.12 -7.10
CA PHE A 220 2.71 -13.75 -7.39
C PHE A 220 3.48 -13.10 -8.55
N GLY A 221 4.38 -13.85 -9.20
CA GLY A 221 5.23 -13.36 -10.28
C GLY A 221 6.49 -12.65 -9.80
N GLY A 222 6.93 -12.93 -8.57
CA GLY A 222 8.23 -12.53 -8.02
C GLY A 222 9.31 -13.57 -8.24
N ASP A 223 10.40 -13.43 -7.47
CA ASP A 223 11.58 -14.29 -7.56
C ASP A 223 11.87 -15.11 -6.29
N THR A 224 11.14 -14.87 -5.20
CA THR A 224 11.38 -15.49 -3.89
C THR A 224 10.59 -16.79 -3.76
N GLU A 225 11.27 -17.92 -3.46
CA GLU A 225 10.62 -19.17 -3.09
C GLU A 225 10.11 -19.13 -1.65
N GLU A 226 8.99 -19.80 -1.37
CA GLU A 226 8.42 -19.85 -0.02
C GLU A 226 9.42 -20.41 1.02
N GLY A 227 10.26 -21.35 0.63
CA GLY A 227 11.29 -21.96 1.49
C GLY A 227 12.50 -21.05 1.79
N GLU A 228 12.62 -19.92 1.09
CA GLU A 228 13.69 -18.93 1.29
C GLU A 228 13.29 -17.81 2.25
N LEU A 229 12.00 -17.76 2.64
CA LEU A 229 11.47 -16.71 3.49
C LEU A 229 12.04 -16.82 4.89
N ASN A 230 12.60 -15.69 5.38
CA ASN A 230 13.15 -15.56 6.71
C ASN A 230 12.28 -14.60 7.53
N THR A 231 11.98 -15.00 8.76
CA THR A 231 11.30 -14.16 9.77
C THR A 231 12.19 -13.83 10.95
N GLU A 232 13.50 -14.06 10.85
CA GLU A 232 14.49 -13.71 11.85
C GLU A 232 15.33 -12.51 11.42
N LEU A 233 15.77 -11.70 12.37
CA LEU A 233 16.62 -10.54 12.11
C LEU A 233 18.05 -10.93 11.69
N PRO A 234 18.67 -10.18 10.77
CA PRO A 234 18.08 -9.08 9.99
C PRO A 234 17.15 -9.59 8.89
N LEU A 235 16.02 -8.91 8.67
CA LEU A 235 15.17 -9.19 7.51
C LEU A 235 15.75 -8.51 6.27
N ILE A 236 15.88 -9.26 5.20
CA ILE A 236 16.35 -8.74 3.89
C ILE A 236 15.17 -8.73 2.93
N LEU A 237 14.81 -7.55 2.46
CA LEU A 237 13.75 -7.38 1.46
C LEU A 237 14.37 -7.19 0.08
N PRO A 238 14.04 -8.05 -0.90
CA PRO A 238 14.43 -7.84 -2.30
C PRO A 238 14.03 -6.46 -2.84
N PRO A 239 14.58 -6.03 -3.99
CA PRO A 239 14.13 -4.83 -4.68
C PRO A 239 12.62 -4.85 -4.93
N TYR A 240 11.95 -3.72 -4.77
CA TYR A 240 10.52 -3.56 -5.03
C TYR A 240 9.64 -4.63 -4.37
N SER A 241 9.99 -5.03 -3.15
CA SER A 241 9.24 -6.05 -2.42
C SER A 241 8.75 -5.55 -1.07
N GLY A 242 7.84 -6.29 -0.49
CA GLY A 242 7.36 -6.02 0.86
C GLY A 242 6.85 -7.27 1.55
N MET A 243 6.79 -7.19 2.87
CA MET A 243 6.27 -8.26 3.72
C MET A 243 5.35 -7.71 4.79
N LEU A 244 4.38 -8.51 5.16
CA LEU A 244 3.52 -8.29 6.33
C LEU A 244 3.75 -9.42 7.31
N LEU A 245 4.09 -9.06 8.53
CA LEU A 245 4.36 -9.97 9.63
C LEU A 245 3.38 -9.71 10.77
N ARG A 246 2.95 -10.78 11.45
CA ARG A 246 2.41 -10.65 12.80
C ARG A 246 3.59 -10.79 13.76
N ILE A 247 3.73 -9.83 14.68
CA ILE A 247 4.86 -9.76 15.62
C ILE A 247 4.42 -9.92 17.09
N GLU A 248 3.12 -9.83 17.35
CA GLU A 248 2.45 -10.13 18.63
C GLU A 248 1.03 -10.61 18.41
#